data_349675fc03d2f8ce3186ada955ca2b80
#
_entry.id   349675fc03d2f8ce3186ada955ca2b80
#
_cell.length_a   1.000
_cell.length_b   1.000
_cell.length_c   1.000
_cell.angle_alpha   90.00
_cell.angle_beta   90.00
_cell.angle_gamma   90.00
#
_symmetry.space_group_name_H-M   'P 1'
#
loop_
_entity.id
_entity.type
_entity.pdbx_description
1 polymer ?
#
loop_
_entity_poly.entity_id
_entity_poly.type
_entity_poly.pdbx_seq_one_letter_code
_entity_poly.pdbx_strand_id
1 'polypeptide(L)'
;MLAYVDEAGFSQVHPNRSAWTPLGQRHLIEAKRGKRLNVLAAMLSTGGLISAEYYGATTAKVFSGFLAMMAEEIGAKKIVVIVDNASIHRAAEEAHIIEHLEKVAGLRLYFLPPYCPELNRIEKLWHKMKYCWMAPKCRDGKTLMDDVRTILKNFGSVYKLSF
;
A
#
# COMPACT_ATOMS: atom_id res chain seq x y z
N MET A 1 -12.16 -15.41 0.56
CA MET A 1 -10.78 -14.90 0.67
C MET A 1 -10.79 -13.59 1.43
N LEU A 2 -9.79 -13.31 2.27
CA LEU A 2 -9.59 -11.99 2.88
C LEU A 2 -8.52 -11.22 2.10
N ALA A 3 -8.76 -9.93 1.90
CA ALA A 3 -7.81 -8.98 1.33
C ALA A 3 -7.71 -7.76 2.26
N TYR A 4 -6.52 -7.48 2.76
CA TYR A 4 -6.24 -6.28 3.56
C TYR A 4 -5.77 -5.20 2.60
N VAL A 5 -6.57 -4.15 2.45
CA VAL A 5 -6.31 -3.07 1.49
C VAL A 5 -5.97 -1.79 2.22
N ASP A 6 -4.97 -1.08 1.71
CA ASP A 6 -4.53 0.20 2.23
C ASP A 6 -3.65 0.93 1.23
N GLU A 7 -3.39 2.20 1.49
CA GLU A 7 -2.52 3.05 0.68
C GLU A 7 -1.29 3.54 1.46
N ALA A 8 -0.17 3.59 0.78
CA ALA A 8 1.04 4.17 1.32
C ALA A 8 1.71 5.12 0.34
N GLY A 9 2.18 6.24 0.85
CA GLY A 9 3.00 7.16 0.05
C GLY A 9 4.48 7.01 0.37
N PHE A 10 5.27 7.06 -0.69
CA PHE A 10 6.73 6.99 -0.66
C PHE A 10 7.31 8.28 -1.20
N SER A 11 8.18 8.90 -0.42
CA SER A 11 8.88 10.13 -0.80
C SER A 11 10.24 9.80 -1.40
N GLN A 12 10.75 10.71 -2.24
CA GLN A 12 12.11 10.59 -2.79
C GLN A 12 13.18 10.65 -1.69
N VAL A 13 12.87 11.32 -0.59
CA VAL A 13 13.69 11.33 0.62
C VAL A 13 13.19 10.25 1.58
N HIS A 14 14.10 9.47 2.09
CA HIS A 14 13.78 8.42 3.06
C HIS A 14 13.23 9.04 4.36
N PRO A 15 12.24 8.41 5.03
CA PRO A 15 11.80 8.86 6.35
C PRO A 15 12.96 8.94 7.34
N ASN A 16 12.91 9.92 8.23
CA ASN A 16 13.90 10.05 9.29
C ASN A 16 13.90 8.79 10.15
N ARG A 17 15.11 8.26 10.38
CA ARG A 17 15.32 7.13 11.28
C ARG A 17 16.68 7.23 11.95
N SER A 18 16.84 6.57 13.08
CA SER A 18 18.13 6.49 13.78
C SER A 18 19.10 5.62 12.99
N ALA A 19 20.37 6.03 12.99
CA ALA A 19 21.48 5.27 12.45
C ALA A 19 22.63 5.27 13.46
N TRP A 20 23.36 4.16 13.52
CA TRP A 20 24.59 4.09 14.26
C TRP A 20 25.71 4.76 13.45
N THR A 21 26.37 5.76 14.03
CA THR A 21 27.50 6.47 13.43
C THR A 21 28.64 6.55 14.45
N PRO A 22 29.89 6.70 14.01
CA PRO A 22 31.00 7.03 14.90
C PRO A 22 30.72 8.28 15.72
N LEU A 23 31.26 8.34 16.93
CA LEU A 23 31.06 9.46 17.83
C LEU A 23 31.46 10.77 17.14
N GLY A 24 30.60 11.78 17.21
CA GLY A 24 30.81 13.09 16.58
C GLY A 24 30.51 13.15 15.08
N GLN A 25 30.15 12.06 14.43
CA GLN A 25 29.75 12.03 13.03
C GLN A 25 28.22 12.01 12.86
N ARG A 26 27.74 12.63 11.78
CA ARG A 26 26.31 12.59 11.40
C ARG A 26 26.17 11.93 10.04
N HIS A 27 25.21 11.03 9.90
CA HIS A 27 24.82 10.52 8.59
C HIS A 27 23.88 11.52 7.93
N LEU A 28 24.39 12.28 6.95
CA LEU A 28 23.62 13.26 6.21
C LEU A 28 23.03 12.62 4.97
N ILE A 29 21.72 12.81 4.78
CA ILE A 29 21.02 12.42 3.56
C ILE A 29 20.58 13.70 2.87
N GLU A 30 20.88 13.81 1.57
CA GLU A 30 20.47 14.94 0.76
C GLU A 30 18.92 15.05 0.76
N ALA A 31 18.42 16.24 1.11
CA ALA A 31 16.99 16.52 1.08
C ALA A 31 16.59 17.00 -0.32
N LYS A 32 15.96 16.14 -1.10
CA LYS A 32 15.47 16.48 -2.43
C LYS A 32 13.95 16.49 -2.44
N ARG A 33 13.35 17.62 -2.78
CA ARG A 33 11.89 17.70 -2.97
C ARG A 33 11.51 17.04 -4.30
N GLY A 34 10.53 16.15 -4.26
CA GLY A 34 10.00 15.49 -5.45
C GLY A 34 8.57 15.03 -5.26
N LYS A 35 7.98 14.51 -6.32
CA LYS A 35 6.62 13.95 -6.28
C LYS A 35 6.59 12.71 -5.39
N ARG A 36 5.55 12.62 -4.57
CA ARG A 36 5.26 11.43 -3.76
C ARG A 36 4.72 10.34 -4.69
N LEU A 37 5.30 9.15 -4.62
CA LEU A 37 4.77 7.94 -5.24
C LEU A 37 3.76 7.32 -4.27
N ASN A 38 2.55 7.11 -4.73
CA ASN A 38 1.52 6.40 -3.97
C ASN A 38 1.41 4.96 -4.45
N VAL A 39 1.16 4.07 -3.51
CA VAL A 39 0.91 2.65 -3.74
C VAL A 39 -0.39 2.31 -3.06
N LEU A 40 -1.33 1.77 -3.82
CA LEU A 40 -2.52 1.12 -3.29
C LEU A 40 -2.30 -0.38 -3.43
N ALA A 41 -2.46 -1.13 -2.35
CA ALA A 41 -2.21 -2.57 -2.41
C ALA A 41 -3.20 -3.38 -1.58
N ALA A 42 -3.35 -4.64 -1.97
CA ALA A 42 -4.15 -5.66 -1.31
C ALA A 42 -3.26 -6.84 -0.91
N MET A 43 -3.11 -7.07 0.37
CA MET A 43 -2.43 -8.25 0.91
C MET A 43 -3.47 -9.36 1.13
N LEU A 44 -3.31 -10.45 0.39
CA LEU A 44 -4.25 -11.57 0.40
C LEU A 44 -3.96 -12.54 1.54
N SER A 45 -5.01 -13.12 2.12
CA SER A 45 -4.87 -14.16 3.16
C SER A 45 -4.16 -15.42 2.66
N THR A 46 -4.01 -15.58 1.35
CA THR A 46 -3.23 -16.65 0.70
C THR A 46 -1.74 -16.36 0.62
N GLY A 47 -1.29 -15.18 1.07
CA GLY A 47 0.11 -14.74 1.02
C GLY A 47 0.50 -13.95 -0.22
N GLY A 48 -0.43 -13.74 -1.17
CA GLY A 48 -0.21 -12.90 -2.36
C GLY A 48 -0.34 -11.40 -2.07
N LEU A 49 0.16 -10.59 -2.99
CA LEU A 49 0.05 -9.13 -2.98
C LEU A 49 -0.34 -8.65 -4.38
N ILE A 50 -1.40 -7.85 -4.45
CA ILE A 50 -1.81 -7.12 -5.64
C ILE A 50 -1.54 -5.64 -5.37
N SER A 51 -0.94 -4.92 -6.30
CA SER A 51 -0.58 -3.50 -6.09
C SER A 51 -0.70 -2.67 -7.35
N ALA A 52 -0.95 -1.38 -7.15
CA ALA A 52 -0.92 -0.36 -8.18
C ALA A 52 -0.10 0.85 -7.67
N GLU A 53 0.90 1.25 -8.45
CA GLU A 53 1.75 2.41 -8.17
C GLU A 53 1.37 3.57 -9.09
N TYR A 54 1.21 4.76 -8.52
CA TYR A 54 0.81 5.95 -9.28
C TYR A 54 1.31 7.24 -8.63
N TYR A 55 1.36 8.30 -9.43
CA TYR A 55 1.56 9.66 -8.97
C TYR A 55 0.22 10.41 -8.96
N GLY A 56 -0.03 11.21 -7.94
CA GLY A 56 -1.25 11.98 -7.77
C GLY A 56 -1.99 11.62 -6.49
N ALA A 57 -3.18 12.21 -6.30
CA ALA A 57 -3.98 11.95 -5.11
C ALA A 57 -4.70 10.59 -5.21
N THR A 58 -4.81 9.91 -4.09
CA THR A 58 -5.71 8.77 -3.95
C THR A 58 -7.13 9.31 -3.80
N THR A 59 -7.95 9.06 -4.80
CA THR A 59 -9.37 9.47 -4.82
C THR A 59 -10.26 8.23 -4.69
N ALA A 60 -11.55 8.44 -4.41
CA ALA A 60 -12.53 7.36 -4.42
C ALA A 60 -12.53 6.59 -5.75
N LYS A 61 -12.38 7.30 -6.89
CA LYS A 61 -12.29 6.70 -8.22
C LYS A 61 -11.04 5.81 -8.39
N VAL A 62 -9.89 6.21 -7.85
CA VAL A 62 -8.67 5.39 -7.87
C VAL A 62 -8.87 4.15 -7.02
N PHE A 63 -9.49 4.31 -5.86
CA PHE A 63 -9.77 3.19 -4.96
C PHE A 63 -10.76 2.18 -5.57
N SER A 64 -11.89 2.64 -6.11
CA SER A 64 -12.89 1.76 -6.74
C SER A 64 -12.33 1.07 -7.98
N GLY A 65 -11.52 1.78 -8.79
CA GLY A 65 -10.81 1.19 -9.92
C GLY A 65 -9.80 0.11 -9.52
N PHE A 66 -9.10 0.30 -8.40
CA PHE A 66 -8.21 -0.71 -7.84
C PHE A 66 -8.99 -1.96 -7.37
N LEU A 67 -10.12 -1.77 -6.71
CA LEU A 67 -10.97 -2.90 -6.29
C LEU A 67 -11.49 -3.71 -7.50
N ALA A 68 -11.85 -3.03 -8.58
CA ALA A 68 -12.27 -3.69 -9.81
C ALA A 68 -11.13 -4.52 -10.43
N MET A 69 -9.94 -3.94 -10.56
CA MET A 69 -8.74 -4.64 -11.03
C MET A 69 -8.40 -5.86 -10.15
N MET A 70 -8.44 -5.69 -8.83
CA MET A 70 -8.19 -6.76 -7.88
C MET A 70 -9.23 -7.89 -8.00
N ALA A 71 -10.50 -7.56 -8.16
CA ALA A 71 -11.57 -8.54 -8.32
C ALA A 71 -11.41 -9.34 -9.62
N GLU A 72 -11.01 -8.69 -10.71
CA GLU A 72 -10.70 -9.33 -11.99
C GLU A 72 -9.50 -10.28 -11.87
N GLU A 73 -8.41 -9.85 -11.24
CA GLU A 73 -7.20 -10.65 -11.06
C GLU A 73 -7.44 -11.90 -10.18
N ILE A 74 -8.26 -11.75 -9.13
CA ILE A 74 -8.62 -12.88 -8.24
C ILE A 74 -9.59 -13.85 -8.91
N GLY A 75 -10.41 -13.36 -9.85
CA GLY A 75 -11.47 -14.12 -10.48
C GLY A 75 -12.71 -14.27 -9.58
N ALA A 76 -13.70 -15.05 -10.04
CA ALA A 76 -15.03 -15.20 -9.40
C ALA A 76 -14.97 -15.92 -8.05
N LYS A 77 -14.43 -15.29 -7.02
CA LYS A 77 -14.38 -15.78 -5.64
C LYS A 77 -14.98 -14.74 -4.70
N LYS A 78 -15.67 -15.20 -3.66
CA LYS A 78 -16.10 -14.30 -2.58
C LYS A 78 -14.90 -13.65 -1.90
N ILE A 79 -14.82 -12.32 -1.95
CA ILE A 79 -13.72 -11.53 -1.40
C ILE A 79 -14.27 -10.64 -0.29
N VAL A 80 -13.69 -10.72 0.90
CA VAL A 80 -13.91 -9.77 1.98
C VAL A 80 -12.70 -8.84 2.00
N VAL A 81 -12.93 -7.57 1.73
CA VAL A 81 -11.92 -6.52 1.70
C VAL A 81 -11.95 -5.79 3.03
N ILE A 82 -10.86 -5.85 3.77
CA ILE A 82 -10.68 -5.15 5.03
C ILE A 82 -9.97 -3.84 4.73
N VAL A 83 -10.59 -2.72 5.05
CA VAL A 83 -10.09 -1.37 4.84
C VAL A 83 -10.22 -0.54 6.11
N ASP A 84 -9.43 0.52 6.21
CA ASP A 84 -9.63 1.53 7.23
C ASP A 84 -10.89 2.38 6.97
N ASN A 85 -11.16 3.30 7.88
CA ASN A 85 -12.36 4.14 7.84
C ASN A 85 -12.12 5.50 7.15
N ALA A 86 -11.19 5.60 6.19
CA ALA A 86 -10.94 6.83 5.46
C ALA A 86 -12.17 7.24 4.62
N SER A 87 -12.35 8.55 4.46
CA SER A 87 -13.49 9.12 3.73
C SER A 87 -13.55 8.67 2.26
N ILE A 88 -12.40 8.48 1.63
CA ILE A 88 -12.30 8.01 0.24
C ILE A 88 -12.87 6.59 0.05
N HIS A 89 -12.82 5.75 1.09
CA HIS A 89 -13.35 4.39 1.05
C HIS A 89 -14.87 4.34 1.20
N ARG A 90 -15.48 5.45 1.63
CA ARG A 90 -16.93 5.59 1.86
C ARG A 90 -17.61 6.57 0.92
N ALA A 91 -16.88 7.08 -0.09
CA ALA A 91 -17.41 8.10 -0.97
C ALA A 91 -18.63 7.58 -1.74
N ALA A 92 -19.77 8.25 -1.59
CA ALA A 92 -21.03 7.91 -2.23
C ALA A 92 -20.95 7.97 -3.77
N GLU A 93 -20.02 8.75 -4.30
CA GLU A 93 -19.78 8.93 -5.75
C GLU A 93 -19.46 7.63 -6.45
N GLU A 94 -18.79 6.70 -5.76
CA GLU A 94 -18.38 5.40 -6.32
C GLU A 94 -19.22 4.22 -5.78
N ALA A 95 -20.27 4.48 -5.04
CA ALA A 95 -21.12 3.44 -4.43
C ALA A 95 -21.67 2.45 -5.47
N HIS A 96 -22.04 2.94 -6.66
CA HIS A 96 -22.56 2.11 -7.75
C HIS A 96 -21.51 1.08 -8.27
N ILE A 97 -20.23 1.43 -8.26
CA ILE A 97 -19.14 0.49 -8.63
C ILE A 97 -19.01 -0.58 -7.56
N ILE A 98 -19.04 -0.19 -6.29
CA ILE A 98 -18.95 -1.14 -5.17
C ILE A 98 -20.12 -2.11 -5.20
N GLU A 99 -21.36 -1.61 -5.37
CA GLU A 99 -22.56 -2.47 -5.52
C GLU A 99 -22.46 -3.43 -6.71
N HIS A 100 -21.89 -2.95 -7.83
CA HIS A 100 -21.65 -3.81 -8.98
C HIS A 100 -20.68 -4.94 -8.64
N LEU A 101 -19.53 -4.62 -7.98
CA LEU A 101 -18.53 -5.60 -7.56
C LEU A 101 -19.09 -6.59 -6.53
N GLU A 102 -20.00 -6.16 -5.64
CA GLU A 102 -20.71 -7.06 -4.74
C GLU A 102 -21.55 -8.10 -5.50
N LYS A 103 -22.26 -7.65 -6.54
CA LYS A 103 -23.14 -8.51 -7.34
C LYS A 103 -22.39 -9.49 -8.24
N VAL A 104 -21.33 -9.01 -8.94
CA VAL A 104 -20.66 -9.82 -9.97
C VAL A 104 -19.45 -10.60 -9.43
N ALA A 105 -18.73 -10.05 -8.47
CA ALA A 105 -17.52 -10.64 -7.92
C ALA A 105 -17.65 -11.12 -6.47
N GLY A 106 -18.82 -10.89 -5.83
CA GLY A 106 -19.03 -11.23 -4.42
C GLY A 106 -18.07 -10.50 -3.47
N LEU A 107 -17.60 -9.31 -3.88
CA LEU A 107 -16.72 -8.48 -3.08
C LEU A 107 -17.53 -7.76 -2.00
N ARG A 108 -17.06 -7.79 -0.75
CA ARG A 108 -17.66 -7.05 0.37
C ARG A 108 -16.62 -6.24 1.10
N LEU A 109 -16.90 -4.95 1.33
CA LEU A 109 -16.07 -4.09 2.16
C LEU A 109 -16.39 -4.30 3.64
N TYR A 110 -15.35 -4.42 4.44
CA TYR A 110 -15.42 -4.42 5.90
C TYR A 110 -14.53 -3.32 6.45
N PHE A 111 -15.16 -2.34 7.09
CA PHE A 111 -14.47 -1.17 7.64
C PHE A 111 -13.95 -1.45 9.04
N LEU A 112 -12.67 -1.19 9.26
CA LEU A 112 -12.08 -1.27 10.59
C LEU A 112 -12.58 -0.13 11.49
N PRO A 113 -12.58 -0.33 12.82
CA PRO A 113 -12.85 0.75 13.75
C PRO A 113 -11.88 1.92 13.52
N PRO A 114 -12.31 3.18 13.75
CA PRO A 114 -11.42 4.32 13.68
C PRO A 114 -10.21 4.15 14.61
N TYR A 115 -9.04 4.63 14.16
CA TYR A 115 -7.80 4.63 14.93
C TYR A 115 -7.28 3.24 15.36
N CYS A 116 -7.56 2.20 14.62
CA CYS A 116 -7.08 0.83 14.86
C CYS A 116 -6.23 0.30 13.68
N PRO A 117 -5.13 0.96 13.29
CA PRO A 117 -4.30 0.52 12.16
C PRO A 117 -3.64 -0.86 12.40
N GLU A 118 -3.43 -1.24 13.65
CA GLU A 118 -2.87 -2.54 14.03
C GLU A 118 -3.72 -3.74 13.58
N LEU A 119 -5.02 -3.51 13.32
CA LEU A 119 -5.93 -4.52 12.78
C LEU A 119 -5.78 -4.69 11.27
N ASN A 120 -5.19 -3.71 10.58
CA ASN A 120 -4.90 -3.81 9.15
C ASN A 120 -3.51 -4.40 8.92
N ARG A 121 -3.45 -5.69 8.60
CA ARG A 121 -2.19 -6.42 8.45
C ARG A 121 -1.23 -5.82 7.42
N ILE A 122 -1.73 -5.14 6.41
CA ILE A 122 -0.91 -4.52 5.36
C ILE A 122 -0.05 -3.35 5.90
N GLU A 123 -0.40 -2.77 7.04
CA GLU A 123 0.42 -1.74 7.69
C GLU A 123 1.82 -2.25 8.05
N LYS A 124 1.96 -3.53 8.37
CA LYS A 124 3.28 -4.15 8.57
C LYS A 124 4.12 -4.16 7.29
N LEU A 125 3.50 -4.30 6.12
CA LEU A 125 4.18 -4.19 4.83
C LEU A 125 4.76 -2.78 4.67
N TRP A 126 3.93 -1.75 4.88
CA TRP A 126 4.37 -0.37 4.75
C TRP A 126 5.50 -0.01 5.72
N HIS A 127 5.38 -0.47 6.96
CA HIS A 127 6.45 -0.30 7.95
C HIS A 127 7.76 -0.97 7.49
N LYS A 128 7.71 -2.23 7.05
CA LYS A 128 8.89 -2.94 6.57
C LYS A 128 9.49 -2.29 5.33
N MET A 129 8.69 -1.88 4.37
CA MET A 129 9.16 -1.16 3.19
C MET A 129 9.87 0.14 3.57
N LYS A 130 9.23 0.99 4.39
CA LYS A 130 9.75 2.31 4.75
C LYS A 130 10.97 2.27 5.68
N TYR A 131 11.05 1.29 6.58
CA TYR A 131 12.04 1.32 7.66
C TYR A 131 13.06 0.17 7.63
N CYS A 132 12.83 -0.88 6.87
CA CYS A 132 13.71 -2.04 6.84
C CYS A 132 14.26 -2.37 5.45
N TRP A 133 13.40 -2.42 4.44
CA TRP A 133 13.77 -2.97 3.12
C TRP A 133 14.31 -1.92 2.16
N MET A 134 13.79 -0.70 2.22
CA MET A 134 14.31 0.38 1.41
C MET A 134 15.57 0.99 2.06
N ALA A 135 16.67 1.07 1.33
CA ALA A 135 17.91 1.70 1.80
C ALA A 135 17.67 3.21 2.11
N PRO A 136 18.32 3.75 3.16
CA PRO A 136 18.21 5.17 3.53
C PRO A 136 19.04 6.05 2.57
N LYS A 137 18.48 6.33 1.40
CA LYS A 137 19.10 7.19 0.37
C LYS A 137 18.08 8.13 -0.23
N CYS A 138 18.54 9.23 -0.82
CA CYS A 138 17.74 10.07 -1.70
C CYS A 138 17.56 9.36 -3.05
N ARG A 139 16.40 9.53 -3.67
CA ARG A 139 16.03 8.92 -4.96
C ARG A 139 15.47 9.97 -5.90
N ASP A 140 15.67 9.79 -7.19
CA ASP A 140 14.82 10.42 -8.19
C ASP A 140 13.50 9.64 -8.34
N GLY A 141 12.59 10.16 -9.16
CA GLY A 141 11.27 9.54 -9.33
C GLY A 141 11.34 8.15 -9.96
N LYS A 142 12.28 7.92 -10.89
CA LYS A 142 12.47 6.63 -11.56
C LYS A 142 13.04 5.60 -10.59
N THR A 143 14.11 5.92 -9.91
CA THR A 143 14.75 5.04 -8.91
C THR A 143 13.77 4.70 -7.78
N LEU A 144 12.95 5.66 -7.34
CA LEU A 144 11.92 5.40 -6.32
C LEU A 144 10.90 4.38 -6.81
N MET A 145 10.40 4.56 -8.04
CA MET A 145 9.44 3.63 -8.65
C MET A 145 10.04 2.22 -8.78
N ASP A 146 11.28 2.13 -9.28
CA ASP A 146 11.96 0.86 -9.50
C ASP A 146 12.25 0.13 -8.18
N ASP A 147 12.71 0.83 -7.14
CA ASP A 147 12.96 0.27 -5.81
C ASP A 147 11.65 -0.26 -5.19
N VAL A 148 10.56 0.53 -5.25
CA VAL A 148 9.24 0.13 -4.73
C VAL A 148 8.71 -1.08 -5.47
N ARG A 149 8.71 -1.07 -6.80
CA ARG A 149 8.25 -2.20 -7.64
C ARG A 149 9.05 -3.47 -7.38
N THR A 150 10.36 -3.35 -7.20
CA THR A 150 11.22 -4.50 -6.91
C THR A 150 10.79 -5.18 -5.63
N ILE A 151 10.46 -4.43 -4.58
CA ILE A 151 10.00 -5.00 -3.31
C ILE A 151 8.63 -5.65 -3.48
N LEU A 152 7.67 -4.95 -4.11
CA LEU A 152 6.30 -5.45 -4.29
C LEU A 152 6.26 -6.74 -5.14
N LYS A 153 7.01 -6.79 -6.24
CA LYS A 153 7.10 -7.97 -7.11
C LYS A 153 7.75 -9.18 -6.44
N ASN A 154 8.68 -8.96 -5.51
CA ASN A 154 9.37 -10.03 -4.80
C ASN A 154 8.80 -10.28 -3.40
N PHE A 155 7.60 -9.74 -3.11
CA PHE A 155 6.89 -10.03 -1.88
C PHE A 155 6.50 -11.51 -1.80
N GLY A 156 6.65 -12.10 -0.62
CA GLY A 156 6.40 -13.53 -0.40
C GLY A 156 7.60 -14.44 -0.75
N SER A 157 8.55 -13.98 -1.57
CA SER A 157 9.78 -14.71 -1.92
C SER A 157 10.99 -14.13 -1.17
N VAL A 158 11.50 -12.99 -1.61
CA VAL A 158 12.65 -12.29 -1.01
C VAL A 158 12.21 -11.47 0.20
N TYR A 159 11.12 -10.72 0.05
CA TYR A 159 10.58 -9.85 1.09
C TYR A 159 9.41 -10.53 1.80
N LYS A 160 9.64 -10.99 3.04
CA LYS A 160 8.65 -11.75 3.82
C LYS A 160 8.24 -11.01 5.08
N LEU A 161 6.97 -11.14 5.44
CA LEU A 161 6.44 -10.72 6.74
C LEU A 161 6.33 -11.94 7.65
N SER A 162 6.75 -11.78 8.90
CA SER A 162 6.41 -12.67 10.01
C SER A 162 5.27 -12.05 10.81
N PHE A 163 4.27 -12.82 11.14
CA PHE A 163 3.10 -12.42 11.92
C PHE A 163 3.13 -13.05 13.31
#